data_37c0e37bba908ba5603061b7d3f01f8a
#
_entry.id   37c0e37bba908ba5603061b7d3f01f8a
#
_cell.length_a   1.000
_cell.length_b   1.000
_cell.length_c   1.000
_cell.angle_alpha   90.00
_cell.angle_beta   90.00
_cell.angle_gamma   90.00
#
_symmetry.space_group_name_H-M   'P 1'
#
loop_
_entity.id
_entity.type
_entity.pdbx_description
1 polymer ?
#
loop_
_entity_poly.entity_id
_entity_poly.type
_entity_poly.pdbx_seq_one_letter_code
_entity_poly.pdbx_strand_id
1 'polypeptide(L)'
;MDLEREKGITIKSQPVRLKFNDLIINIIDTPGHVDFSYEVSRALIACDGALLLVDATQGIQAQTFAHSYAAIEAGLELIPVLNKIDSIDADVSSTKKQIFNLIGSRENEIFEISAKTGLGIDNLLLEIPKLISPPEKKSSSINALIFDSFFDTYRGVVASIRMFGGEILQNQRLKLVNSNFSFSPTEIGYFDLKFTPSKSLESGEVGYVVTGAKDLSQIRVGDTLV
;
A
#
# COMPACT_ATOMS: atom_id res chain seq x y z
N MET A 1 6.62 13.97 6.65
CA MET A 1 7.34 15.18 6.16
C MET A 1 6.71 16.40 6.81
N ASP A 2 7.44 17.51 6.94
CA ASP A 2 6.90 18.72 7.63
C ASP A 2 5.65 19.26 6.94
N LEU A 3 5.62 19.21 5.60
CA LEU A 3 4.47 19.60 4.77
C LEU A 3 3.21 18.73 5.02
N GLU A 4 3.36 17.45 5.28
CA GLU A 4 2.24 16.56 5.61
C GLU A 4 1.63 16.90 6.97
N ARG A 5 2.49 17.24 7.94
CA ARG A 5 2.05 17.67 9.27
C ARG A 5 1.36 19.04 9.24
N GLU A 6 1.89 19.97 8.44
CA GLU A 6 1.33 21.30 8.29
C GLU A 6 -0.04 21.29 7.59
N LYS A 7 -0.19 20.49 6.54
CA LYS A 7 -1.42 20.42 5.74
C LYS A 7 -2.41 19.35 6.19
N GLY A 8 -1.98 18.42 7.06
CA GLY A 8 -2.81 17.31 7.54
C GLY A 8 -3.22 16.32 6.42
N ILE A 9 -2.39 16.16 5.39
CA ILE A 9 -2.64 15.28 4.25
C ILE A 9 -1.43 14.37 4.00
N THR A 10 -1.67 13.17 3.51
CA THR A 10 -0.62 12.28 3.00
C THR A 10 -0.17 12.78 1.63
N ILE A 11 1.13 12.94 1.43
CA ILE A 11 1.72 13.36 0.15
C ILE A 11 2.40 12.18 -0.55
N LYS A 12 3.08 11.33 0.22
CA LYS A 12 3.82 10.19 -0.27
C LYS A 12 3.26 8.89 0.29
N SER A 13 3.15 7.88 -0.57
CA SER A 13 2.73 6.54 -0.15
C SER A 13 3.69 5.96 0.88
N GLN A 14 3.14 5.40 1.95
CA GLN A 14 3.91 4.82 3.06
C GLN A 14 3.49 3.39 3.32
N PRO A 15 4.35 2.40 3.03
CA PRO A 15 4.10 1.03 3.42
C PRO A 15 4.30 0.82 4.91
N VAL A 16 3.41 0.04 5.52
CA VAL A 16 3.49 -0.37 6.93
C VAL A 16 3.12 -1.84 7.05
N ARG A 17 3.92 -2.62 7.75
CA ARG A 17 3.62 -4.00 8.10
C ARG A 17 2.84 -4.05 9.40
N LEU A 18 1.63 -4.58 9.34
CA LEU A 18 0.78 -4.84 10.50
C LEU A 18 0.76 -6.33 10.80
N LYS A 19 1.01 -6.70 12.06
CA LYS A 19 0.76 -8.06 12.55
C LYS A 19 -0.56 -8.08 13.32
N PHE A 20 -1.51 -8.85 12.80
CA PHE A 20 -2.82 -9.02 13.42
C PHE A 20 -3.13 -10.51 13.55
N ASN A 21 -3.21 -11.01 14.80
CA ASN A 21 -3.23 -12.44 15.10
C ASN A 21 -2.05 -13.18 14.43
N ASP A 22 -2.33 -14.22 13.64
CA ASP A 22 -1.35 -14.98 12.87
C ASP A 22 -1.14 -14.45 11.45
N LEU A 23 -1.73 -13.30 11.12
CA LEU A 23 -1.66 -12.68 9.80
C LEU A 23 -0.64 -11.55 9.77
N ILE A 24 0.01 -11.43 8.62
CA ILE A 24 0.81 -10.28 8.26
C ILE A 24 0.06 -9.53 7.16
N ILE A 25 -0.33 -8.30 7.45
CA ILE A 25 -1.00 -7.39 6.51
C ILE A 25 0.00 -6.28 6.18
N ASN A 26 0.33 -6.10 4.91
CA ASN A 26 1.11 -4.96 4.46
C ASN A 26 0.14 -3.89 3.94
N ILE A 27 0.07 -2.77 4.61
CA ILE A 27 -0.78 -1.63 4.24
C ILE A 27 0.11 -0.61 3.55
N ILE A 28 -0.34 -0.11 2.40
CA ILE A 28 0.29 1.03 1.73
C ILE A 28 -0.69 2.20 1.85
N ASP A 29 -0.39 3.12 2.77
CA ASP A 29 -1.13 4.37 2.88
C ASP A 29 -0.86 5.25 1.66
N THR A 30 -1.91 5.70 1.00
CA THR A 30 -1.83 6.47 -0.25
C THR A 30 -2.42 7.86 -0.08
N PRO A 31 -1.87 8.88 -0.77
CA PRO A 31 -2.45 10.21 -0.74
C PRO A 31 -3.85 10.22 -1.37
N GLY A 32 -4.76 10.99 -0.75
CA GLY A 32 -6.12 11.16 -1.26
C GLY A 32 -6.27 12.28 -2.30
N HIS A 33 -5.30 13.18 -2.45
CA HIS A 33 -5.41 14.34 -3.34
C HIS A 33 -5.10 13.99 -4.79
N VAL A 34 -5.87 14.53 -5.73
CA VAL A 34 -5.74 14.22 -7.18
C VAL A 34 -4.38 14.56 -7.78
N ASP A 35 -3.67 15.55 -7.23
CA ASP A 35 -2.33 15.92 -7.69
C ASP A 35 -1.30 14.80 -7.45
N PHE A 36 -1.62 13.85 -6.58
CA PHE A 36 -0.76 12.70 -6.23
C PHE A 36 -1.25 11.38 -6.87
N SER A 37 -2.06 11.45 -7.92
CA SER A 37 -2.60 10.27 -8.62
C SER A 37 -1.51 9.30 -9.09
N TYR A 38 -0.34 9.81 -9.44
CA TYR A 38 0.80 8.98 -9.82
C TYR A 38 1.33 8.12 -8.66
N GLU A 39 1.37 8.66 -7.45
CA GLU A 39 1.73 7.90 -6.23
C GLU A 39 0.71 6.79 -5.96
N VAL A 40 -0.58 7.10 -6.12
CA VAL A 40 -1.67 6.13 -5.97
C VAL A 40 -1.52 5.00 -6.98
N SER A 41 -1.34 5.30 -8.26
CA SER A 41 -1.20 4.29 -9.31
C SER A 41 -0.03 3.33 -9.07
N ARG A 42 1.08 3.82 -8.56
CA ARG A 42 2.25 2.99 -8.20
C ARG A 42 1.97 2.08 -7.03
N ALA A 43 1.27 2.57 -6.01
CA ALA A 43 0.89 1.79 -4.85
C ALA A 43 -0.08 0.66 -5.23
N LEU A 44 -1.09 0.95 -6.06
CA LEU A 44 -2.09 -0.02 -6.49
C LEU A 44 -1.48 -1.24 -7.19
N ILE A 45 -0.46 -1.07 -8.03
CA ILE A 45 0.21 -2.19 -8.73
C ILE A 45 0.89 -3.15 -7.74
N ALA A 46 1.25 -2.66 -6.55
CA ALA A 46 1.90 -3.47 -5.52
C ALA A 46 0.91 -4.15 -4.55
N CYS A 47 -0.39 -3.92 -4.71
CA CYS A 47 -1.43 -4.41 -3.80
C CYS A 47 -2.19 -5.62 -4.36
N ASP A 48 -2.81 -6.40 -3.47
CA ASP A 48 -3.71 -7.50 -3.82
C ASP A 48 -5.19 -7.08 -3.70
N GLY A 49 -5.45 -5.96 -3.03
CA GLY A 49 -6.77 -5.34 -2.88
C GLY A 49 -6.64 -3.92 -2.35
N ALA A 50 -7.74 -3.18 -2.31
CA ALA A 50 -7.77 -1.79 -1.87
C ALA A 50 -8.95 -1.52 -0.92
N LEU A 51 -8.69 -0.74 0.13
CA LEU A 51 -9.75 -0.20 0.98
C LEU A 51 -10.18 1.16 0.45
N LEU A 52 -11.42 1.30 0.01
CA LEU A 52 -12.01 2.58 -0.37
C LEU A 52 -12.53 3.28 0.89
N LEU A 53 -11.69 4.14 1.46
CA LEU A 53 -12.01 4.85 2.69
C LEU A 53 -12.82 6.11 2.39
N VAL A 54 -14.07 6.15 2.85
CA VAL A 54 -14.99 7.28 2.66
C VAL A 54 -15.29 7.94 4.01
N ASP A 55 -15.19 9.25 4.06
CA ASP A 55 -15.53 10.05 5.24
C ASP A 55 -17.05 10.22 5.33
N ALA A 56 -17.68 9.71 6.39
CA ALA A 56 -19.12 9.80 6.61
C ALA A 56 -19.65 11.25 6.76
N THR A 57 -18.77 12.20 7.05
CA THR A 57 -19.15 13.62 7.18
C THR A 57 -19.13 14.38 5.87
N GLN A 58 -18.42 13.83 4.84
CA GLN A 58 -18.23 14.50 3.55
C GLN A 58 -18.89 13.75 2.40
N GLY A 59 -19.08 12.44 2.56
CA GLY A 59 -19.56 11.58 1.48
C GLY A 59 -18.53 11.37 0.36
N ILE A 60 -19.00 10.96 -0.81
CA ILE A 60 -18.16 10.75 -1.99
C ILE A 60 -17.69 12.09 -2.56
N GLN A 61 -16.38 12.21 -2.71
CA GLN A 61 -15.71 13.36 -3.33
C GLN A 61 -15.16 13.00 -4.71
N ALA A 62 -14.76 14.00 -5.50
CA ALA A 62 -14.16 13.77 -6.82
C ALA A 62 -12.93 12.83 -6.77
N GLN A 63 -12.11 12.95 -5.71
CA GLN A 63 -10.97 12.09 -5.47
C GLN A 63 -11.38 10.62 -5.22
N THR A 64 -12.46 10.41 -4.45
CA THR A 64 -13.00 9.06 -4.20
C THR A 64 -13.36 8.37 -5.51
N PHE A 65 -13.99 9.12 -6.41
CA PHE A 65 -14.33 8.64 -7.76
C PHE A 65 -13.07 8.23 -8.53
N ALA A 66 -12.11 9.13 -8.66
CA ALA A 66 -10.88 8.90 -9.41
C ALA A 66 -10.09 7.68 -8.89
N HIS A 67 -9.94 7.57 -7.57
CA HIS A 67 -9.18 6.47 -6.96
C HIS A 67 -9.92 5.13 -7.00
N SER A 68 -11.27 5.12 -6.91
CA SER A 68 -12.03 3.88 -7.08
C SER A 68 -11.89 3.32 -8.50
N TYR A 69 -11.97 4.17 -9.53
CA TYR A 69 -11.72 3.75 -10.91
C TYR A 69 -10.30 3.25 -11.13
N ALA A 70 -9.29 3.93 -10.60
CA ALA A 70 -7.92 3.49 -10.71
C ALA A 70 -7.68 2.11 -10.07
N ALA A 71 -8.31 1.82 -8.92
CA ALA A 71 -8.24 0.52 -8.27
C ALA A 71 -8.94 -0.58 -9.10
N ILE A 72 -10.11 -0.28 -9.67
CA ILE A 72 -10.84 -1.19 -10.55
C ILE A 72 -10.04 -1.49 -11.83
N GLU A 73 -9.46 -0.46 -12.48
CA GLU A 73 -8.60 -0.63 -13.65
C GLU A 73 -7.35 -1.46 -13.34
N ALA A 74 -6.82 -1.36 -12.13
CA ALA A 74 -5.71 -2.20 -11.65
C ALA A 74 -6.14 -3.65 -11.36
N GLY A 75 -7.44 -3.98 -11.47
CA GLY A 75 -7.98 -5.31 -11.22
C GLY A 75 -8.04 -5.70 -9.74
N LEU A 76 -8.05 -4.71 -8.84
CA LEU A 76 -8.05 -4.96 -7.40
C LEU A 76 -9.47 -5.17 -6.87
N GLU A 77 -9.58 -6.07 -5.89
CA GLU A 77 -10.79 -6.15 -5.05
C GLU A 77 -10.91 -4.86 -4.23
N LEU A 78 -12.07 -4.21 -4.33
CA LEU A 78 -12.32 -2.92 -3.69
C LEU A 78 -13.27 -3.10 -2.50
N ILE A 79 -12.77 -2.90 -1.29
CA ILE A 79 -13.53 -3.04 -0.05
C ILE A 79 -13.96 -1.64 0.42
N PRO A 80 -15.26 -1.32 0.41
CA PRO A 80 -15.74 -0.02 0.87
C PRO A 80 -15.74 0.06 2.40
N VAL A 81 -15.15 1.14 2.91
CA VAL A 81 -15.03 1.43 4.34
C VAL A 81 -15.52 2.84 4.62
N LEU A 82 -16.54 2.96 5.45
CA LEU A 82 -17.10 4.23 5.88
C LEU A 82 -16.50 4.61 7.23
N ASN A 83 -15.70 5.67 7.24
CA ASN A 83 -14.99 6.14 8.43
C ASN A 83 -15.66 7.37 9.06
N LYS A 84 -15.28 7.67 10.28
CA LYS A 84 -15.77 8.78 11.12
C LYS A 84 -17.25 8.67 11.49
N ILE A 85 -17.75 7.43 11.65
CA ILE A 85 -19.14 7.19 12.08
C ILE A 85 -19.43 7.70 13.50
N ASP A 86 -18.39 8.01 14.28
CA ASP A 86 -18.47 8.63 15.60
C ASP A 86 -18.74 10.14 15.57
N SER A 87 -18.64 10.78 14.40
CA SER A 87 -18.86 12.21 14.26
C SER A 87 -20.36 12.55 14.34
N ILE A 88 -20.68 13.67 14.98
CA ILE A 88 -22.05 14.19 15.01
C ILE A 88 -22.56 14.62 13.63
N ASP A 89 -21.65 14.97 12.73
CA ASP A 89 -21.96 15.40 11.37
C ASP A 89 -21.99 14.22 10.37
N ALA A 90 -21.84 12.98 10.85
CA ALA A 90 -21.82 11.79 9.99
C ALA A 90 -23.21 11.48 9.43
N ASP A 91 -23.34 11.43 8.10
CA ASP A 91 -24.54 10.92 7.41
C ASP A 91 -24.25 9.53 6.81
N VAL A 92 -24.30 8.52 7.68
CA VAL A 92 -24.02 7.12 7.33
C VAL A 92 -24.97 6.63 6.25
N SER A 93 -26.26 6.89 6.36
CA SER A 93 -27.28 6.38 5.44
C SER A 93 -27.11 6.95 4.02
N SER A 94 -26.93 8.26 3.91
CA SER A 94 -26.72 8.92 2.61
C SER A 94 -25.41 8.48 1.97
N THR A 95 -24.34 8.39 2.76
CA THR A 95 -23.01 8.00 2.24
C THR A 95 -22.99 6.55 1.75
N LYS A 96 -23.66 5.62 2.43
CA LYS A 96 -23.83 4.24 1.95
C LYS A 96 -24.53 4.18 0.60
N LYS A 97 -25.57 4.96 0.39
CA LYS A 97 -26.25 5.05 -0.92
C LYS A 97 -25.34 5.59 -2.01
N GLN A 98 -24.50 6.57 -1.68
CA GLN A 98 -23.51 7.10 -2.61
C GLN A 98 -22.46 6.03 -2.98
N ILE A 99 -21.97 5.25 -2.01
CA ILE A 99 -21.02 4.14 -2.24
C ILE A 99 -21.67 3.07 -3.13
N PHE A 100 -22.93 2.69 -2.84
CA PHE A 100 -23.68 1.77 -3.70
C PHE A 100 -23.76 2.26 -5.15
N ASN A 101 -24.08 3.53 -5.36
CA ASN A 101 -24.18 4.12 -6.70
C ASN A 101 -22.81 4.18 -7.41
N LEU A 102 -21.70 4.30 -6.67
CA LEU A 102 -20.36 4.40 -7.23
C LEU A 102 -19.81 3.04 -7.68
N ILE A 103 -19.87 2.02 -6.82
CA ILE A 103 -19.20 0.72 -7.03
C ILE A 103 -20.15 -0.48 -6.98
N GLY A 104 -21.43 -0.28 -6.76
CA GLY A 104 -22.44 -1.34 -6.72
C GLY A 104 -22.42 -2.21 -5.45
N SER A 105 -21.65 -1.87 -4.44
CA SER A 105 -21.57 -2.61 -3.18
C SER A 105 -22.86 -2.51 -2.38
N ARG A 106 -23.37 -3.64 -1.89
CA ARG A 106 -24.55 -3.66 -1.03
C ARG A 106 -24.27 -3.01 0.32
N GLU A 107 -25.31 -2.51 0.99
CA GLU A 107 -25.16 -1.83 2.29
C GLU A 107 -24.47 -2.71 3.36
N ASN A 108 -24.70 -4.01 3.34
CA ASN A 108 -24.10 -4.97 4.26
C ASN A 108 -22.65 -5.36 3.92
N GLU A 109 -22.13 -4.92 2.78
CA GLU A 109 -20.74 -5.10 2.35
C GLU A 109 -19.88 -3.90 2.72
N ILE A 110 -20.48 -2.81 3.22
CA ILE A 110 -19.78 -1.58 3.61
C ILE A 110 -19.40 -1.68 5.09
N PHE A 111 -18.11 -1.62 5.37
CA PHE A 111 -17.59 -1.61 6.74
C PHE A 111 -17.75 -0.23 7.36
N GLU A 112 -18.37 -0.17 8.52
CA GLU A 112 -18.53 1.05 9.30
C GLU A 112 -17.48 1.11 10.40
N ILE A 113 -16.64 2.14 10.39
CA ILE A 113 -15.54 2.28 11.34
C ILE A 113 -15.43 3.69 11.90
N SER A 114 -14.76 3.78 13.03
CA SER A 114 -14.15 5.01 13.50
C SER A 114 -12.66 4.77 13.78
N ALA A 115 -11.80 5.26 12.92
CA ALA A 115 -10.35 5.18 13.14
C ALA A 115 -9.90 5.91 14.41
N LYS A 116 -10.69 6.91 14.86
CA LYS A 116 -10.42 7.69 16.08
C LYS A 116 -10.69 6.90 17.35
N THR A 117 -11.78 6.13 17.39
CA THR A 117 -12.23 5.39 18.60
C THR A 117 -11.84 3.91 18.55
N GLY A 118 -11.45 3.39 17.39
CA GLY A 118 -11.20 1.96 17.14
C GLY A 118 -12.45 1.15 16.81
N LEU A 119 -13.65 1.77 16.83
CA LEU A 119 -14.90 1.06 16.56
C LEU A 119 -14.88 0.45 15.14
N GLY A 120 -15.22 -0.84 15.02
CA GLY A 120 -15.31 -1.57 13.77
C GLY A 120 -13.98 -2.01 13.15
N ILE A 121 -12.83 -1.57 13.67
CA ILE A 121 -11.51 -1.88 13.12
C ILE A 121 -11.19 -3.37 13.21
N ASP A 122 -11.40 -4.00 14.35
CA ASP A 122 -11.10 -5.44 14.52
C ASP A 122 -11.93 -6.30 13.56
N ASN A 123 -13.20 -5.95 13.35
CA ASN A 123 -14.07 -6.65 12.41
C ASN A 123 -13.56 -6.48 10.97
N LEU A 124 -13.17 -5.27 10.56
CA LEU A 124 -12.58 -5.01 9.24
C LEU A 124 -11.31 -5.86 9.05
N LEU A 125 -10.39 -5.87 10.02
CA LEU A 125 -9.14 -6.64 9.94
C LEU A 125 -9.37 -8.15 9.88
N LEU A 126 -10.43 -8.69 10.52
CA LEU A 126 -10.82 -10.09 10.45
C LEU A 126 -11.42 -10.48 9.09
N GLU A 127 -12.09 -9.55 8.41
CA GLU A 127 -12.75 -9.83 7.15
C GLU A 127 -11.83 -9.63 5.92
N ILE A 128 -10.83 -8.75 5.99
CA ILE A 128 -9.86 -8.51 4.88
C ILE A 128 -9.32 -9.82 4.28
N PRO A 129 -8.81 -10.80 5.06
CA PRO A 129 -8.24 -12.03 4.49
C PRO A 129 -9.26 -12.97 3.85
N LYS A 130 -10.55 -12.74 4.08
CA LYS A 130 -11.64 -13.50 3.42
C LYS A 130 -12.06 -12.85 2.10
N LEU A 131 -11.89 -11.55 1.99
CA LEU A 131 -12.25 -10.75 0.82
C LEU A 131 -11.08 -10.60 -0.17
N ILE A 132 -9.85 -10.47 0.34
CA ILE A 132 -8.65 -10.37 -0.46
C ILE A 132 -7.87 -11.67 -0.33
N SER A 133 -7.70 -12.39 -1.44
CA SER A 133 -6.91 -13.62 -1.45
C SER A 133 -5.44 -13.33 -1.13
N PRO A 134 -4.80 -14.16 -0.30
CA PRO A 134 -3.37 -14.00 -0.06
C PRO A 134 -2.58 -14.20 -1.35
N PRO A 135 -1.41 -13.57 -1.50
CA PRO A 135 -0.58 -13.72 -2.68
C PRO A 135 -0.17 -15.17 -2.90
N GLU A 136 -0.33 -15.64 -4.13
CA GLU A 136 0.13 -16.97 -4.52
C GLU A 136 1.67 -17.03 -4.51
N LYS A 137 2.25 -18.11 -3.99
CA LYS A 137 3.68 -18.38 -4.13
C LYS A 137 3.98 -18.86 -5.57
N LYS A 138 4.21 -17.91 -6.48
CA LYS A 138 4.24 -18.18 -7.92
C LYS A 138 5.54 -18.80 -8.45
N SER A 139 6.68 -18.65 -7.78
CA SER A 139 7.98 -19.07 -8.31
C SER A 139 9.02 -19.21 -7.22
N SER A 140 10.00 -20.11 -7.44
CA SER A 140 11.24 -20.15 -6.64
C SER A 140 12.27 -19.10 -7.11
N SER A 141 12.08 -18.52 -8.29
CA SER A 141 12.95 -17.46 -8.81
C SER A 141 12.54 -16.12 -8.24
N ILE A 142 13.54 -15.28 -7.95
CA ILE A 142 13.31 -13.91 -7.49
C ILE A 142 12.53 -13.15 -8.57
N ASN A 143 11.45 -12.53 -8.12
CA ASN A 143 10.66 -11.61 -8.91
C ASN A 143 10.03 -10.58 -7.96
N ALA A 144 10.52 -9.34 -8.03
CA ALA A 144 9.99 -8.26 -7.21
C ALA A 144 9.79 -6.99 -8.03
N LEU A 145 8.72 -6.28 -7.75
CA LEU A 145 8.41 -4.98 -8.34
C LEU A 145 8.95 -3.86 -7.44
N ILE A 146 9.64 -2.91 -8.02
CA ILE A 146 9.94 -1.63 -7.37
C ILE A 146 8.75 -0.70 -7.55
N PHE A 147 8.00 -0.44 -6.49
CA PHE A 147 6.84 0.46 -6.56
C PHE A 147 7.14 1.88 -6.06
N ASP A 148 8.23 2.07 -5.30
CA ASP A 148 8.73 3.39 -4.90
C ASP A 148 10.25 3.36 -4.73
N SER A 149 10.89 4.53 -4.84
CA SER A 149 12.31 4.72 -4.53
C SER A 149 12.57 6.12 -4.00
N PHE A 150 13.47 6.23 -3.03
CA PHE A 150 13.82 7.51 -2.42
C PHE A 150 15.26 7.50 -1.89
N PHE A 151 15.75 8.69 -1.62
CA PHE A 151 17.08 8.88 -1.02
C PHE A 151 16.93 9.07 0.49
N ASP A 152 17.58 8.20 1.25
CA ASP A 152 17.74 8.33 2.69
C ASP A 152 19.14 8.85 3.01
N THR A 153 19.26 9.82 3.91
CA THR A 153 20.55 10.47 4.21
C THR A 153 21.59 9.52 4.82
N TYR A 154 21.15 8.44 5.45
CA TYR A 154 22.03 7.46 6.11
C TYR A 154 22.23 6.20 5.27
N ARG A 155 21.20 5.78 4.52
CA ARG A 155 21.18 4.53 3.74
C ARG A 155 21.48 4.72 2.26
N GLY A 156 21.41 5.95 1.75
CA GLY A 156 21.48 6.22 0.32
C GLY A 156 20.17 5.89 -0.39
N VAL A 157 20.24 5.33 -1.59
CA VAL A 157 19.04 4.99 -2.38
C VAL A 157 18.38 3.73 -1.84
N VAL A 158 17.15 3.89 -1.40
CA VAL A 158 16.27 2.82 -0.89
C VAL A 158 15.17 2.56 -1.92
N ALA A 159 14.95 1.30 -2.28
CA ALA A 159 13.82 0.86 -3.09
C ALA A 159 12.77 0.18 -2.22
N SER A 160 11.52 0.59 -2.33
CA SER A 160 10.37 -0.13 -1.78
C SER A 160 9.93 -1.18 -2.79
N ILE A 161 9.85 -2.42 -2.35
CA ILE A 161 9.58 -3.56 -3.24
C ILE A 161 8.40 -4.39 -2.78
N ARG A 162 7.70 -5.00 -3.75
CA ARG A 162 6.73 -6.07 -3.57
C ARG A 162 7.30 -7.36 -4.14
N MET A 163 7.43 -8.39 -3.33
CA MET A 163 7.86 -9.73 -3.73
C MET A 163 6.71 -10.50 -4.37
N PHE A 164 6.86 -10.92 -5.62
CA PHE A 164 5.93 -11.82 -6.33
C PHE A 164 6.43 -13.26 -6.39
N GLY A 165 7.74 -13.49 -6.20
CA GLY A 165 8.33 -14.80 -6.21
C GLY A 165 9.72 -14.85 -5.59
N GLY A 166 10.15 -16.05 -5.22
CA GLY A 166 11.46 -16.30 -4.64
C GLY A 166 11.67 -15.72 -3.25
N GLU A 167 12.92 -15.62 -2.89
CA GLU A 167 13.40 -15.04 -1.64
C GLU A 167 14.63 -14.18 -1.93
N ILE A 168 14.68 -12.99 -1.36
CA ILE A 168 15.86 -12.11 -1.38
C ILE A 168 16.57 -12.25 -0.04
N LEU A 169 17.87 -12.55 -0.11
CA LEU A 169 18.76 -12.59 1.05
C LEU A 169 19.66 -11.34 1.09
N GLN A 170 20.09 -10.96 2.28
CA GLN A 170 21.09 -9.89 2.44
C GLN A 170 22.39 -10.27 1.71
N ASN A 171 23.02 -9.31 1.05
CA ASN A 171 24.24 -9.47 0.24
C ASN A 171 24.10 -10.34 -1.02
N GLN A 172 22.93 -10.85 -1.36
CA GLN A 172 22.69 -11.56 -2.59
C GLN A 172 22.84 -10.62 -3.80
N ARG A 173 23.43 -11.09 -4.89
CA ARG A 173 23.52 -10.27 -6.10
C ARG A 173 22.18 -10.22 -6.79
N LEU A 174 21.68 -9.04 -7.01
CA LEU A 174 20.39 -8.73 -7.64
C LEU A 174 20.61 -7.91 -8.91
N LYS A 175 19.65 -7.97 -9.82
CA LYS A 175 19.68 -7.25 -11.08
C LYS A 175 18.32 -6.62 -11.38
N LEU A 176 18.33 -5.39 -11.86
CA LEU A 176 17.17 -4.72 -12.43
C LEU A 176 17.05 -5.06 -13.92
N VAL A 177 15.85 -5.48 -14.34
CA VAL A 177 15.64 -5.98 -15.70
C VAL A 177 15.74 -4.86 -16.73
N ASN A 178 15.04 -3.74 -16.52
CA ASN A 178 14.98 -2.65 -17.49
C ASN A 178 16.24 -1.78 -17.49
N SER A 179 16.72 -1.38 -16.31
CA SER A 179 17.92 -0.54 -16.20
C SER A 179 19.22 -1.35 -16.37
N ASN A 180 19.15 -2.68 -16.31
CA ASN A 180 20.30 -3.60 -16.38
C ASN A 180 21.34 -3.35 -15.26
N PHE A 181 20.96 -2.62 -14.20
CA PHE A 181 21.81 -2.32 -13.06
C PHE A 181 21.87 -3.51 -12.12
N SER A 182 23.07 -3.89 -11.70
CA SER A 182 23.31 -5.00 -10.77
C SER A 182 23.95 -4.49 -9.49
N PHE A 183 23.47 -4.97 -8.35
CA PHE A 183 23.97 -4.58 -7.03
C PHE A 183 23.80 -5.72 -6.03
N SER A 184 24.45 -5.60 -4.88
CA SER A 184 24.17 -6.42 -3.72
C SER A 184 23.64 -5.53 -2.60
N PRO A 185 22.44 -5.80 -2.08
CA PRO A 185 21.84 -4.95 -1.06
C PRO A 185 22.69 -4.95 0.22
N THR A 186 22.94 -3.78 0.76
CA THR A 186 23.64 -3.62 2.04
C THR A 186 22.72 -3.86 3.22
N GLU A 187 21.42 -3.61 3.05
CA GLU A 187 20.38 -3.87 4.03
C GLU A 187 19.08 -4.22 3.29
N ILE A 188 18.32 -5.17 3.82
CA ILE A 188 16.95 -5.49 3.42
C ILE A 188 16.08 -5.54 4.66
N GLY A 189 14.79 -5.31 4.51
CA GLY A 189 13.87 -5.36 5.62
C GLY A 189 12.46 -4.94 5.24
N TYR A 190 11.64 -4.70 6.24
CA TYR A 190 10.26 -4.29 6.09
C TYR A 190 10.00 -2.98 6.85
N PHE A 191 8.90 -2.35 6.49
CA PHE A 191 8.44 -1.15 7.15
C PHE A 191 7.48 -1.56 8.28
N ASP A 192 7.94 -1.40 9.51
CA ASP A 192 7.10 -1.27 10.67
C ASP A 192 6.92 0.24 10.91
N LEU A 193 6.69 0.73 12.06
CA LEU A 193 6.76 2.19 12.33
C LEU A 193 8.14 2.80 11.99
N LYS A 194 9.13 1.95 11.78
CA LYS A 194 10.51 2.25 11.41
C LYS A 194 10.99 1.25 10.35
N PHE A 195 12.13 1.56 9.74
CA PHE A 195 12.91 0.57 9.00
C PHE A 195 13.32 -0.57 9.95
N THR A 196 12.86 -1.77 9.67
CA THR A 196 13.17 -2.96 10.47
C THR A 196 13.95 -3.94 9.59
N PRO A 197 15.29 -4.06 9.81
CA PRO A 197 16.11 -4.98 9.04
C PRO A 197 15.65 -6.44 9.20
N SER A 198 15.76 -7.19 8.11
CA SER A 198 15.46 -8.62 8.04
C SER A 198 16.60 -9.37 7.40
N LYS A 199 16.68 -10.68 7.64
CA LYS A 199 17.62 -11.57 6.97
C LYS A 199 17.17 -11.94 5.57
N SER A 200 15.86 -11.99 5.35
CA SER A 200 15.26 -12.32 4.07
C SER A 200 13.95 -11.53 3.84
N LEU A 201 13.56 -11.46 2.56
CA LEU A 201 12.23 -11.06 2.11
C LEU A 201 11.67 -12.16 1.22
N GLU A 202 10.53 -12.71 1.60
CA GLU A 202 9.89 -13.84 0.92
C GLU A 202 8.78 -13.40 -0.05
N SER A 203 8.40 -14.32 -0.93
CA SER A 203 7.24 -14.13 -1.83
C SER A 203 5.99 -13.72 -1.06
N GLY A 204 5.32 -12.68 -1.53
CA GLY A 204 4.13 -12.07 -0.92
C GLY A 204 4.44 -10.91 0.02
N GLU A 205 5.68 -10.69 0.40
CA GLU A 205 6.03 -9.60 1.31
C GLU A 205 6.22 -8.26 0.59
N VAL A 206 5.95 -7.19 1.33
CA VAL A 206 6.34 -5.83 1.01
C VAL A 206 7.49 -5.44 1.93
N GLY A 207 8.54 -4.89 1.35
CA GLY A 207 9.71 -4.50 2.09
C GLY A 207 10.55 -3.45 1.39
N TYR A 208 11.77 -3.27 1.89
CA TYR A 208 12.73 -2.35 1.29
C TYR A 208 14.08 -3.03 1.05
N VAL A 209 14.79 -2.46 0.11
CA VAL A 209 16.16 -2.85 -0.27
C VAL A 209 17.02 -1.60 -0.32
N VAL A 210 18.12 -1.58 0.45
CA VAL A 210 19.15 -0.53 0.36
C VAL A 210 20.12 -0.93 -0.74
N THR A 211 20.06 -0.21 -1.86
CA THR A 211 20.66 -0.64 -3.13
C THR A 211 22.16 -0.36 -3.25
N GLY A 212 22.67 0.57 -2.44
CA GLY A 212 24.03 1.07 -2.62
C GLY A 212 24.23 1.94 -3.88
N ALA A 213 23.17 2.21 -4.63
CA ALA A 213 23.20 3.14 -5.76
C ALA A 213 23.50 4.56 -5.29
N LYS A 214 24.23 5.32 -6.11
CA LYS A 214 24.60 6.69 -5.78
C LYS A 214 23.55 7.70 -6.26
N ASP A 215 22.72 7.31 -7.21
CA ASP A 215 21.72 8.16 -7.85
C ASP A 215 20.38 7.42 -7.97
N LEU A 216 19.29 8.11 -7.65
CA LEU A 216 17.92 7.62 -7.80
C LEU A 216 17.60 7.21 -9.26
N SER A 217 18.21 7.84 -10.24
CA SER A 217 17.98 7.52 -11.66
C SER A 217 18.36 6.08 -12.05
N GLN A 218 19.21 5.43 -11.24
CA GLN A 218 19.61 4.03 -11.43
C GLN A 218 18.52 3.05 -10.98
N ILE A 219 17.64 3.48 -10.08
CA ILE A 219 16.59 2.67 -9.46
C ILE A 219 15.23 3.22 -9.90
N ARG A 220 14.73 2.70 -11.01
CA ARG A 220 13.48 3.20 -11.58
C ARG A 220 12.28 2.49 -10.97
N VAL A 221 11.28 3.27 -10.58
CA VAL A 221 9.97 2.73 -10.18
C VAL A 221 9.30 2.06 -11.38
N GLY A 222 8.67 0.91 -11.15
CA GLY A 222 8.13 0.04 -12.18
C GLY A 222 9.13 -0.95 -12.75
N ASP A 223 10.42 -0.90 -12.35
CA ASP A 223 11.39 -1.91 -12.75
C ASP A 223 11.20 -3.22 -11.96
N THR A 224 11.63 -4.31 -12.58
CA THR A 224 11.58 -5.65 -11.97
C THR A 224 12.96 -6.02 -11.45
N LEU A 225 12.99 -6.50 -10.22
CA LEU A 225 14.18 -7.02 -9.54
C LEU A 225 14.20 -8.55 -9.66
N VAL A 226 15.33 -9.07 -10.11
CA VAL A 226 15.60 -10.50 -10.27
C VAL A 226 16.94 -10.90 -9.66
#